data_6f9c6af3bed8025779f2f190aea3cc3c
#
_entry.id   6f9c6af3bed8025779f2f190aea3cc3c
#
_cell.length_a   1.000
_cell.length_b   1.000
_cell.length_c   1.000
_cell.angle_alpha   90.00
_cell.angle_beta   90.00
_cell.angle_gamma   90.00
#
_symmetry.space_group_name_H-M   'P 1'
#
loop_
_entity.id
_entity.type
_entity.pdbx_description
1 polymer ?
#
loop_
_entity_poly.entity_id
_entity_poly.type
_entity_poly.pdbx_seq_one_letter_code
_entity_poly.pdbx_strand_id
1 'polypeptide(L)'
;MKKVMKAVAALMLMMAVVFAVGCTEPDEPINGGDGGGGNGGGNNGDYYDGIDNCGHYDGNYEYVDLGLPSGTLWATFNVGADRPEGYGDYFAWGETQPKDNYDLISYRWCNDNLEQLTKYCQISSYGYNGYTDSLSVLLPEDDAATVNWGDEWRMPTRVEWQELYDNTTSTWTTRNGLNGRLFVASNGKSLFMPATGGRLGIAFSSPNCYGNYWSSSLTIEEPAGAWYSGFGLDNYVVYYDGRTMGRSVRPVHSAK
;
A
#
# COMPACT_ATOMS: atom_id res chain seq x y z
N MET A 1 -15.29 -31.42 -0.26
CA MET A 1 -13.95 -30.84 -0.34
C MET A 1 -13.58 -30.40 -1.76
N LYS A 2 -13.50 -31.24 -2.80
CA LYS A 2 -13.13 -30.82 -4.17
C LYS A 2 -14.05 -29.77 -4.86
N LYS A 3 -15.29 -29.59 -4.44
CA LYS A 3 -16.21 -28.58 -4.98
C LYS A 3 -15.99 -27.18 -4.38
N VAL A 4 -15.54 -27.08 -3.13
CA VAL A 4 -15.24 -25.80 -2.46
C VAL A 4 -13.93 -25.23 -2.99
N MET A 5 -12.89 -26.04 -3.20
CA MET A 5 -11.61 -25.62 -3.79
C MET A 5 -11.78 -25.00 -5.20
N LYS A 6 -12.73 -25.50 -6.03
CA LYS A 6 -13.00 -24.88 -7.34
C LYS A 6 -13.73 -23.54 -7.24
N ALA A 7 -14.49 -23.29 -6.19
CA ALA A 7 -15.19 -22.03 -5.98
C ALA A 7 -14.22 -20.92 -5.49
N VAL A 8 -13.27 -21.24 -4.64
CA VAL A 8 -12.27 -20.28 -4.15
C VAL A 8 -11.28 -19.87 -5.26
N ALA A 9 -10.79 -20.83 -6.05
CA ALA A 9 -9.94 -20.54 -7.21
C ALA A 9 -10.69 -19.74 -8.30
N ALA A 10 -11.99 -19.98 -8.50
CA ALA A 10 -12.80 -19.24 -9.45
C ALA A 10 -13.14 -17.82 -8.96
N LEU A 11 -13.26 -17.61 -7.63
CA LEU A 11 -13.51 -16.30 -7.04
C LEU A 11 -12.26 -15.40 -7.12
N MET A 12 -11.07 -15.98 -6.91
CA MET A 12 -9.82 -15.25 -7.10
C MET A 12 -9.58 -14.84 -8.56
N LEU A 13 -10.02 -15.66 -9.52
CA LEU A 13 -9.88 -15.35 -10.95
C LEU A 13 -10.92 -14.33 -11.44
N MET A 14 -12.11 -14.26 -10.81
CA MET A 14 -13.15 -13.30 -11.20
C MET A 14 -12.90 -11.87 -10.70
N MET A 15 -12.18 -11.66 -9.61
CA MET A 15 -11.81 -10.30 -9.15
C MET A 15 -10.69 -9.66 -9.97
N ALA A 16 -9.84 -10.44 -10.62
CA ALA A 16 -8.83 -9.94 -11.55
C ALA A 16 -9.43 -9.39 -12.87
N VAL A 17 -10.66 -9.76 -13.22
CA VAL A 17 -11.29 -9.42 -14.52
C VAL A 17 -12.11 -8.12 -14.49
N VAL A 18 -12.50 -7.61 -13.30
CA VAL A 18 -13.39 -6.43 -13.22
C VAL A 18 -12.62 -5.10 -13.40
N PHE A 19 -11.28 -5.10 -13.35
CA PHE A 19 -10.48 -3.88 -13.45
C PHE A 19 -9.71 -3.71 -14.76
N ALA A 20 -10.00 -4.48 -15.79
CA ALA A 20 -9.27 -4.46 -17.06
C ALA A 20 -9.82 -3.49 -18.13
N VAL A 21 -10.48 -2.40 -17.75
CA VAL A 21 -10.97 -1.42 -18.72
C VAL A 21 -10.43 -0.04 -18.37
N GLY A 22 -9.44 0.42 -19.14
CA GLY A 22 -9.17 1.84 -19.25
C GLY A 22 -7.77 2.40 -19.04
N CYS A 23 -6.75 1.59 -18.75
CA CYS A 23 -5.38 2.09 -18.77
C CYS A 23 -4.65 1.59 -20.03
N THR A 24 -4.28 2.48 -20.93
CA THR A 24 -3.27 2.19 -21.94
C THR A 24 -1.91 2.11 -21.23
N GLU A 25 -1.16 1.05 -21.44
CA GLU A 25 0.21 0.92 -20.92
C GLU A 25 1.03 2.10 -21.43
N PRO A 26 1.82 2.77 -20.59
CA PRO A 26 2.80 3.72 -21.07
C PRO A 26 3.92 2.97 -21.78
N ASP A 27 4.34 3.50 -22.93
CA ASP A 27 5.50 3.05 -23.68
C ASP A 27 6.75 2.94 -22.80
N GLU A 28 7.67 2.04 -23.16
CA GLU A 28 8.89 1.65 -22.47
C GLU A 28 9.69 2.79 -21.81
N PRO A 29 10.45 2.55 -20.73
CA PRO A 29 11.21 3.59 -20.03
C PRO A 29 12.26 4.21 -20.95
N ILE A 30 12.16 5.53 -21.14
CA ILE A 30 13.14 6.32 -21.86
C ILE A 30 14.47 6.27 -21.11
N ASN A 31 15.44 5.63 -21.69
CA ASN A 31 16.82 5.54 -21.24
C ASN A 31 17.44 6.93 -21.28
N GLY A 32 17.72 7.53 -20.14
CA GLY A 32 18.25 8.87 -19.99
C GLY A 32 19.69 8.96 -20.46
N GLY A 33 19.89 9.62 -21.57
CA GLY A 33 21.19 10.10 -22.03
C GLY A 33 21.53 11.47 -21.47
N ASP A 34 22.72 11.57 -20.97
CA ASP A 34 23.46 12.68 -20.40
C ASP A 34 23.55 13.91 -21.33
N GLY A 35 23.60 15.13 -20.75
CA GLY A 35 24.22 16.27 -21.46
C GLY A 35 23.60 17.65 -21.35
N GLY A 36 24.14 18.51 -20.48
CA GLY A 36 24.50 19.87 -20.88
C GLY A 36 23.51 21.02 -20.69
N GLY A 37 23.84 21.85 -19.74
CA GLY A 37 23.49 23.22 -19.43
C GLY A 37 22.75 24.13 -20.45
N GLY A 38 21.87 24.99 -19.88
CA GLY A 38 21.26 26.10 -20.63
C GLY A 38 20.24 26.84 -19.78
N ASN A 39 20.66 28.03 -19.35
CA ASN A 39 19.88 29.02 -18.64
C ASN A 39 18.75 29.56 -19.57
N GLY A 40 17.51 29.67 -19.09
CA GLY A 40 16.44 30.29 -19.84
C GLY A 40 15.12 30.28 -19.08
N GLY A 41 14.75 31.39 -18.45
CA GLY A 41 13.47 31.59 -17.78
C GLY A 41 12.28 31.42 -18.72
N GLY A 42 11.30 30.69 -18.25
CA GLY A 42 9.99 30.53 -18.86
C GLY A 42 8.99 30.13 -17.79
N ASN A 43 8.14 31.09 -17.41
CA ASN A 43 6.96 30.86 -16.58
C ASN A 43 6.07 29.81 -17.24
N ASN A 44 6.16 28.58 -16.82
CA ASN A 44 5.08 27.61 -16.95
C ASN A 44 4.44 27.48 -15.57
N GLY A 45 3.14 27.83 -15.52
CA GLY A 45 2.37 27.80 -14.28
C GLY A 45 2.47 26.49 -13.58
N ASP A 46 3.26 26.47 -12.54
CA ASP A 46 3.28 25.41 -11.54
C ASP A 46 1.94 25.43 -10.81
N TYR A 47 1.02 24.65 -11.34
CA TYR A 47 -0.24 24.37 -10.71
C TYR A 47 0.02 23.29 -9.69
N TYR A 48 0.57 23.63 -8.54
CA TYR A 48 0.55 22.85 -7.31
C TYR A 48 1.36 23.50 -6.21
N ASP A 49 0.84 24.62 -5.73
CA ASP A 49 1.40 25.25 -4.54
C ASP A 49 0.49 25.04 -3.31
N GLY A 50 -0.18 23.92 -3.23
CA GLY A 50 -1.09 23.60 -2.14
C GLY A 50 -0.65 22.43 -1.25
N ILE A 51 0.48 21.78 -1.56
CA ILE A 51 0.95 20.59 -0.80
C ILE A 51 2.07 20.94 0.17
N ASP A 52 2.64 22.15 0.08
CA ASP A 52 3.79 22.60 0.89
C ASP A 52 3.46 23.00 2.33
N ASN A 53 2.44 22.39 2.91
CA ASN A 53 2.09 22.63 4.31
C ASN A 53 2.48 21.48 5.24
N CYS A 54 3.30 20.57 4.78
CA CYS A 54 3.61 19.40 5.56
C CYS A 54 4.71 19.65 6.57
N GLY A 55 5.74 20.27 6.32
CA GLY A 55 6.81 20.80 7.20
C GLY A 55 7.07 20.18 8.58
N HIS A 56 6.40 19.09 8.92
CA HIS A 56 6.61 18.35 10.14
C HIS A 56 7.48 17.15 9.85
N TYR A 57 8.54 16.97 10.63
CA TYR A 57 9.46 15.86 10.51
C TYR A 57 9.55 15.13 11.85
N ASP A 58 9.55 13.80 11.77
CA ASP A 58 9.99 12.96 12.86
C ASP A 58 11.24 12.21 12.40
N GLY A 59 12.39 12.65 12.95
CA GLY A 59 13.69 12.21 12.46
C GLY A 59 13.93 12.62 11.00
N ASN A 60 13.97 11.64 10.09
CA ASN A 60 14.25 11.84 8.66
C ASN A 60 13.00 11.82 7.77
N TYR A 61 11.81 11.62 8.37
CA TYR A 61 10.60 11.36 7.60
C TYR A 61 9.56 12.46 7.80
N GLU A 62 9.02 12.92 6.69
CA GLU A 62 8.00 13.97 6.65
C GLU A 62 6.60 13.39 6.81
N TYR A 63 5.74 14.09 7.56
CA TYR A 63 4.35 13.72 7.74
C TYR A 63 3.41 14.92 7.62
N VAL A 64 2.13 14.62 7.42
CA VAL A 64 1.04 15.58 7.39
C VAL A 64 0.02 15.26 8.49
N ASP A 65 -0.38 16.31 9.24
CA ASP A 65 -1.54 16.27 10.13
C ASP A 65 -2.79 16.69 9.37
N LEU A 66 -3.61 15.71 8.99
CA LEU A 66 -4.88 15.93 8.30
C LEU A 66 -6.02 16.31 9.26
N GLY A 67 -5.76 16.37 10.57
CA GLY A 67 -6.80 16.66 11.58
C GLY A 67 -7.84 15.54 11.69
N LEU A 68 -7.42 14.27 11.48
CA LEU A 68 -8.30 13.12 11.58
C LEU A 68 -8.73 12.87 13.04
N PRO A 69 -9.93 12.32 13.27
CA PRO A 69 -10.46 12.08 14.63
C PRO A 69 -9.54 11.26 15.55
N SER A 70 -8.81 10.29 14.99
CA SER A 70 -7.82 9.48 15.75
C SER A 70 -6.56 10.25 16.13
N GLY A 71 -6.28 11.39 15.48
CA GLY A 71 -5.01 12.07 15.57
C GLY A 71 -3.87 11.38 14.78
N THR A 72 -4.18 10.39 13.94
CA THR A 72 -3.18 9.70 13.13
C THR A 72 -2.51 10.67 12.14
N LEU A 73 -1.18 10.70 12.17
CA LEU A 73 -0.33 11.48 11.27
C LEU A 73 0.13 10.57 10.11
N TRP A 74 0.05 11.07 8.89
CA TRP A 74 0.35 10.27 7.68
C TRP A 74 1.68 10.69 7.09
N ALA A 75 2.57 9.74 6.83
CA ALA A 75 3.79 10.00 6.07
C ALA A 75 3.47 10.55 4.68
N THR A 76 4.31 11.44 4.15
CA THR A 76 4.09 12.05 2.82
C THR A 76 4.54 11.17 1.68
N PHE A 77 5.36 10.15 1.94
CA PHE A 77 5.85 9.17 0.95
C PHE A 77 5.87 7.73 1.49
N ASN A 78 6.11 6.78 0.60
CA ASN A 78 6.07 5.35 0.92
C ASN A 78 7.41 4.86 1.49
N VAL A 79 7.41 3.74 2.20
CA VAL A 79 8.67 3.05 2.57
C VAL A 79 9.46 2.72 1.30
N GLY A 80 10.76 3.06 1.30
CA GLY A 80 11.64 2.89 0.14
C GLY A 80 11.55 4.00 -0.92
N ALA A 81 10.67 5.01 -0.74
CA ALA A 81 10.64 6.19 -1.59
C ALA A 81 11.36 7.38 -0.94
N ASP A 82 11.78 8.34 -1.77
CA ASP A 82 12.43 9.59 -1.38
C ASP A 82 11.58 10.84 -1.68
N ARG A 83 10.37 10.64 -2.25
CA ARG A 83 9.44 11.70 -2.65
C ARG A 83 8.00 11.21 -2.68
N PRO A 84 7.01 12.12 -2.59
CA PRO A 84 5.59 11.77 -2.46
C PRO A 84 5.02 10.93 -3.60
N GLU A 85 5.48 11.10 -4.83
CA GLU A 85 5.06 10.34 -6.01
C GLU A 85 5.86 9.04 -6.22
N GLY A 86 6.91 8.80 -5.43
CA GLY A 86 7.67 7.57 -5.47
C GLY A 86 6.84 6.35 -5.05
N TYR A 87 6.93 5.26 -5.81
CA TYR A 87 6.22 4.03 -5.50
C TYR A 87 6.76 3.35 -4.23
N GLY A 88 8.07 3.52 -3.97
CA GLY A 88 8.78 2.84 -2.90
C GLY A 88 8.91 1.35 -3.14
N ASP A 89 9.20 0.63 -2.08
CA ASP A 89 9.33 -0.81 -2.07
C ASP A 89 7.98 -1.50 -1.93
N TYR A 90 7.94 -2.77 -2.35
CA TYR A 90 6.78 -3.65 -2.17
C TYR A 90 7.10 -4.69 -1.11
N PHE A 91 6.10 -5.02 -0.30
CA PHE A 91 6.23 -5.99 0.80
C PHE A 91 5.11 -7.00 0.72
N ALA A 92 5.40 -8.28 0.97
CA ALA A 92 4.35 -9.23 1.33
C ALA A 92 3.90 -8.94 2.77
N TRP A 93 2.66 -9.24 3.11
CA TRP A 93 2.11 -8.86 4.41
C TRP A 93 2.83 -9.57 5.57
N GLY A 94 3.32 -8.79 6.53
CA GLY A 94 4.14 -9.28 7.65
C GLY A 94 5.58 -9.61 7.28
N GLU A 95 6.05 -9.20 6.11
CA GLU A 95 7.46 -9.21 5.73
C GLU A 95 8.00 -7.78 5.69
N THR A 96 9.24 -7.61 6.11
CA THR A 96 9.86 -6.29 6.34
C THR A 96 10.97 -5.94 5.34
N GLN A 97 11.23 -6.86 4.40
CA GLN A 97 12.18 -6.66 3.31
C GLN A 97 11.50 -6.87 1.97
N PRO A 98 11.80 -6.05 0.94
CA PRO A 98 11.37 -6.30 -0.41
C PRO A 98 12.03 -7.57 -0.98
N LYS A 99 11.39 -8.17 -1.99
CA LYS A 99 11.90 -9.37 -2.66
C LYS A 99 11.54 -9.38 -4.15
N ASP A 100 12.16 -10.27 -4.92
CA ASP A 100 11.94 -10.36 -6.35
C ASP A 100 10.67 -11.15 -6.71
N ASN A 101 10.29 -12.12 -5.87
CA ASN A 101 9.17 -13.02 -6.14
C ASN A 101 8.16 -13.02 -4.99
N TYR A 102 6.88 -12.72 -5.31
CA TYR A 102 5.76 -12.62 -4.38
C TYR A 102 4.81 -13.79 -4.58
N ASP A 103 5.24 -14.99 -4.19
CA ASP A 103 4.48 -16.23 -4.28
C ASP A 103 4.42 -16.98 -2.94
N LEU A 104 3.74 -18.12 -2.95
CA LEU A 104 3.57 -18.97 -1.77
C LEU A 104 4.89 -19.57 -1.25
N ILE A 105 5.80 -19.93 -2.17
CA ILE A 105 7.06 -20.61 -1.82
C ILE A 105 8.01 -19.64 -1.11
N SER A 106 7.99 -18.37 -1.53
CA SER A 106 8.84 -17.33 -0.96
C SER A 106 8.21 -16.64 0.27
N TYR A 107 6.95 -16.94 0.61
CA TYR A 107 6.27 -16.28 1.72
C TYR A 107 6.66 -16.86 3.08
N ARG A 108 7.13 -15.99 3.98
CA ARG A 108 7.72 -16.36 5.27
C ARG A 108 6.75 -17.07 6.23
N TRP A 109 5.47 -16.71 6.22
CA TRP A 109 4.51 -17.08 7.25
C TRP A 109 3.60 -18.26 6.86
N CYS A 110 4.06 -19.10 5.93
CA CYS A 110 3.38 -20.37 5.62
C CYS A 110 4.40 -21.46 5.29
N ASN A 111 3.93 -22.71 5.29
CA ASN A 111 4.70 -23.86 4.83
C ASN A 111 4.20 -24.23 3.43
N ASP A 112 4.63 -23.45 2.42
CA ASP A 112 4.32 -23.58 0.98
C ASP A 112 2.81 -23.60 0.63
N ASN A 113 1.93 -23.24 1.60
CA ASN A 113 0.49 -23.23 1.41
C ASN A 113 -0.17 -22.27 2.41
N LEU A 114 -1.11 -21.44 1.94
CA LEU A 114 -1.88 -20.52 2.79
C LEU A 114 -2.88 -21.23 3.73
N GLU A 115 -3.10 -22.54 3.59
CA GLU A 115 -3.78 -23.39 4.57
C GLU A 115 -2.78 -24.05 5.56
N GLN A 116 -1.52 -23.60 5.60
CA GLN A 116 -0.48 -24.04 6.50
C GLN A 116 0.31 -22.85 7.07
N LEU A 117 -0.41 -21.92 7.67
CA LEU A 117 0.14 -20.70 8.24
C LEU A 117 0.93 -20.99 9.52
N THR A 118 2.03 -20.28 9.70
CA THR A 118 2.94 -20.42 10.85
C THR A 118 2.87 -19.23 11.82
N LYS A 119 2.20 -18.14 11.43
CA LYS A 119 1.95 -16.94 12.25
C LYS A 119 0.72 -16.18 11.75
N TYR A 120 0.07 -15.42 12.63
CA TYR A 120 -1.16 -14.67 12.33
C TYR A 120 -2.28 -15.58 11.82
N CYS A 121 -2.62 -16.59 12.61
CA CYS A 121 -3.61 -17.60 12.25
C CYS A 121 -4.52 -17.90 13.44
N GLN A 122 -5.77 -17.46 13.39
CA GLN A 122 -6.76 -17.69 14.45
C GLN A 122 -7.63 -18.94 14.20
N ILE A 123 -7.51 -19.58 13.04
CA ILE A 123 -8.32 -20.72 12.61
C ILE A 123 -7.41 -21.93 12.39
N SER A 124 -7.56 -22.97 13.21
CA SER A 124 -6.66 -24.14 13.21
C SER A 124 -6.61 -24.90 11.88
N SER A 125 -7.68 -24.85 11.07
CA SER A 125 -7.68 -25.47 9.73
C SER A 125 -6.79 -24.74 8.71
N TYR A 126 -6.39 -23.50 8.99
CA TYR A 126 -5.40 -22.73 8.20
C TYR A 126 -3.99 -22.82 8.79
N GLY A 127 -3.85 -23.30 10.02
CA GLY A 127 -2.57 -23.35 10.71
C GLY A 127 -1.77 -24.63 10.43
N TYR A 128 -0.46 -24.47 10.23
CA TYR A 128 0.45 -25.59 10.06
C TYR A 128 0.39 -26.54 11.26
N ASN A 129 0.05 -27.81 11.04
CA ASN A 129 -0.20 -28.80 12.12
C ASN A 129 -1.22 -28.31 13.17
N GLY A 130 -2.23 -27.54 12.74
CA GLY A 130 -3.26 -27.02 13.65
C GLY A 130 -2.83 -25.82 14.49
N TYR A 131 -1.72 -25.14 14.12
CA TYR A 131 -1.24 -23.95 14.80
C TYR A 131 -2.30 -22.84 14.83
N THR A 132 -2.37 -22.15 15.96
CA THR A 132 -3.16 -20.92 16.12
C THR A 132 -2.45 -19.93 17.03
N ASP A 133 -2.70 -18.64 16.78
CA ASP A 133 -2.38 -17.53 17.68
C ASP A 133 -3.58 -16.57 17.80
N SER A 134 -3.46 -15.52 18.61
CA SER A 134 -4.49 -14.49 18.79
C SER A 134 -4.17 -13.16 18.09
N LEU A 135 -3.15 -13.18 17.23
CA LEU A 135 -2.68 -11.96 16.57
C LEU A 135 -3.64 -11.55 15.47
N SER A 136 -4.10 -10.31 15.49
CA SER A 136 -5.00 -9.70 14.49
C SER A 136 -4.42 -8.47 13.82
N VAL A 137 -3.26 -8.02 14.30
CA VAL A 137 -2.50 -6.88 13.78
C VAL A 137 -1.03 -7.27 13.80
N LEU A 138 -0.25 -6.75 12.86
CA LEU A 138 1.20 -7.00 12.81
C LEU A 138 1.88 -6.58 14.11
N LEU A 139 2.80 -7.42 14.57
CA LEU A 139 3.74 -7.05 15.62
C LEU A 139 4.80 -6.10 15.05
N PRO A 140 5.44 -5.25 15.87
CA PRO A 140 6.45 -4.29 15.40
C PRO A 140 7.58 -4.91 14.57
N GLU A 141 8.05 -6.10 14.94
CA GLU A 141 9.11 -6.82 14.22
C GLU A 141 8.69 -7.35 12.84
N ASP A 142 7.39 -7.37 12.53
CA ASP A 142 6.83 -7.82 11.25
C ASP A 142 6.16 -6.67 10.49
N ASP A 143 6.18 -5.47 11.03
CA ASP A 143 5.66 -4.25 10.41
C ASP A 143 6.76 -3.58 9.57
N ALA A 144 6.56 -3.51 8.26
CA ALA A 144 7.55 -2.97 7.34
C ALA A 144 7.86 -1.48 7.60
N ALA A 145 6.89 -0.69 8.05
CA ALA A 145 7.13 0.70 8.41
C ALA A 145 7.98 0.80 9.68
N THR A 146 7.63 0.06 10.74
CA THR A 146 8.39 0.05 12.00
C THR A 146 9.83 -0.38 11.79
N VAL A 147 10.05 -1.49 11.07
CA VAL A 147 11.41 -2.02 10.89
C VAL A 147 12.28 -1.12 10.02
N ASN A 148 11.73 -0.47 9.01
CA ASN A 148 12.51 0.37 8.08
C ASN A 148 12.64 1.84 8.54
N TRP A 149 11.68 2.37 9.33
CA TRP A 149 11.64 3.79 9.71
C TRP A 149 11.79 4.03 11.21
N GLY A 150 11.71 2.99 12.04
CA GLY A 150 11.81 3.08 13.50
C GLY A 150 10.47 2.99 14.21
N ASP A 151 10.53 2.82 15.55
CA ASP A 151 9.40 2.44 16.42
C ASP A 151 8.26 3.48 16.50
N GLU A 152 8.51 4.71 16.11
CA GLU A 152 7.49 5.77 16.04
C GLU A 152 6.56 5.58 14.84
N TRP A 153 6.99 4.81 13.83
CA TRP A 153 6.28 4.55 12.60
C TRP A 153 5.70 3.14 12.54
N ARG A 154 4.56 2.99 11.94
CA ARG A 154 3.89 1.71 11.71
C ARG A 154 3.03 1.72 10.45
N MET A 155 2.61 0.58 9.99
CA MET A 155 1.58 0.48 8.97
C MET A 155 0.21 0.90 9.55
N PRO A 156 -0.64 1.60 8.76
CA PRO A 156 -1.98 1.93 9.20
C PRO A 156 -2.85 0.66 9.36
N THR A 157 -3.75 0.69 10.31
CA THR A 157 -4.80 -0.32 10.44
C THR A 157 -5.87 -0.13 9.35
N ARG A 158 -6.74 -1.13 9.18
CA ARG A 158 -7.90 -1.01 8.28
C ARG A 158 -8.84 0.13 8.69
N VAL A 159 -8.95 0.40 10.00
CA VAL A 159 -9.82 1.45 10.53
C VAL A 159 -9.26 2.83 10.19
N GLU A 160 -7.95 3.02 10.27
CA GLU A 160 -7.32 4.28 9.89
C GLU A 160 -7.39 4.53 8.37
N TRP A 161 -7.31 3.49 7.54
CA TRP A 161 -7.61 3.63 6.10
C TRP A 161 -9.06 4.08 5.87
N GLN A 162 -10.03 3.48 6.56
CA GLN A 162 -11.43 3.90 6.45
C GLN A 162 -11.62 5.33 6.95
N GLU A 163 -11.01 5.68 8.09
CA GLU A 163 -11.05 7.03 8.64
C GLU A 163 -10.50 8.09 7.66
N LEU A 164 -9.39 7.78 6.96
CA LEU A 164 -8.84 8.66 5.93
C LEU A 164 -9.87 8.95 4.84
N TYR A 165 -10.55 7.93 4.32
CA TYR A 165 -11.59 8.09 3.30
C TYR A 165 -12.81 8.85 3.82
N ASP A 166 -13.24 8.59 5.04
CA ASP A 166 -14.45 9.18 5.63
C ASP A 166 -14.26 10.66 5.98
N ASN A 167 -13.03 11.11 6.23
CA ASN A 167 -12.73 12.46 6.70
C ASN A 167 -11.95 13.33 5.68
N THR A 168 -11.78 12.85 4.46
CA THR A 168 -11.15 13.63 3.39
C THR A 168 -11.97 13.58 2.11
N THR A 169 -11.80 14.60 1.26
CA THR A 169 -12.22 14.52 -0.14
C THR A 169 -11.06 13.96 -0.95
N SER A 170 -11.30 12.91 -1.72
CA SER A 170 -10.24 12.32 -2.53
C SER A 170 -10.51 12.44 -4.02
N THR A 171 -9.50 12.88 -4.77
CA THR A 171 -9.58 13.11 -6.21
C THR A 171 -8.44 12.41 -6.93
N TRP A 172 -8.76 11.72 -8.03
CA TRP A 172 -7.74 11.17 -8.93
C TRP A 172 -7.01 12.31 -9.64
N THR A 173 -5.70 12.27 -9.64
CA THR A 173 -4.86 13.31 -10.23
C THR A 173 -3.50 12.75 -10.65
N THR A 174 -2.71 13.61 -11.31
CA THR A 174 -1.34 13.29 -11.74
C THR A 174 -0.37 14.25 -11.08
N ARG A 175 0.71 13.73 -10.50
CA ARG A 175 1.81 14.52 -9.95
C ARG A 175 3.13 14.04 -10.56
N ASN A 176 3.88 14.96 -11.16
CA ASN A 176 5.16 14.67 -11.84
C ASN A 176 5.08 13.49 -12.83
N GLY A 177 3.98 13.41 -13.61
CA GLY A 177 3.74 12.35 -14.59
C GLY A 177 3.22 11.00 -14.03
N LEU A 178 3.07 10.88 -12.72
CA LEU A 178 2.56 9.68 -12.07
C LEU A 178 1.14 9.90 -11.54
N ASN A 179 0.23 9.01 -11.90
CA ASN A 179 -1.14 9.04 -11.43
C ASN A 179 -1.22 8.64 -9.95
N GLY A 180 -2.24 9.14 -9.29
CA GLY A 180 -2.50 8.84 -7.90
C GLY A 180 -3.78 9.48 -7.41
N ARG A 181 -3.98 9.47 -6.12
CA ARG A 181 -5.13 10.09 -5.47
C ARG A 181 -4.66 11.14 -4.47
N LEU A 182 -5.21 12.34 -4.58
CA LEU A 182 -5.00 13.43 -3.64
C LEU A 182 -6.14 13.42 -2.62
N PHE A 183 -5.81 13.28 -1.37
CA PHE A 183 -6.71 13.38 -0.22
C PHE A 183 -6.60 14.78 0.37
N VAL A 184 -7.72 15.48 0.50
CA VAL A 184 -7.79 16.84 1.04
C VAL A 184 -8.68 16.84 2.26
N ALA A 185 -8.14 17.22 3.41
CA ALA A 185 -8.85 17.28 4.68
C ALA A 185 -9.53 18.64 4.88
N SER A 186 -10.46 18.71 5.86
CA SER A 186 -11.19 19.93 6.18
C SER A 186 -10.33 21.08 6.70
N ASN A 187 -9.13 20.77 7.23
CA ASN A 187 -8.14 21.77 7.67
C ASN A 187 -7.30 22.35 6.50
N GLY A 188 -7.60 21.95 5.25
CA GLY A 188 -6.90 22.39 4.04
C GLY A 188 -5.58 21.67 3.76
N LYS A 189 -5.14 20.76 4.64
CA LYS A 189 -3.97 19.92 4.41
C LYS A 189 -4.31 18.78 3.46
N SER A 190 -3.30 18.28 2.76
CA SER A 190 -3.50 17.24 1.76
C SER A 190 -2.39 16.19 1.76
N LEU A 191 -2.72 15.02 1.22
CA LEU A 191 -1.85 13.87 1.10
C LEU A 191 -1.98 13.28 -0.31
N PHE A 192 -0.88 13.19 -1.05
CA PHE A 192 -0.85 12.49 -2.32
C PHE A 192 -0.40 11.05 -2.14
N MET A 193 -1.11 10.13 -2.75
CA MET A 193 -0.76 8.71 -2.81
C MET A 193 -0.67 8.24 -4.26
N PRO A 194 0.51 7.82 -4.75
CA PRO A 194 0.67 7.34 -6.12
C PRO A 194 -0.06 6.02 -6.38
N ALA A 195 -0.42 5.81 -7.63
CA ALA A 195 -1.01 4.56 -8.11
C ALA A 195 0.10 3.51 -8.33
N THR A 196 0.54 2.90 -7.24
CA THR A 196 1.72 2.03 -7.20
C THR A 196 1.55 0.69 -7.90
N GLY A 197 0.30 0.27 -8.21
CA GLY A 197 0.04 -1.11 -8.61
C GLY A 197 0.31 -2.10 -7.48
N GLY A 198 0.90 -3.25 -7.83
CA GLY A 198 1.32 -4.28 -6.88
C GLY A 198 2.25 -5.29 -7.55
N ARG A 199 2.61 -6.34 -6.80
CA ARG A 199 3.44 -7.45 -7.30
C ARG A 199 2.69 -8.77 -7.10
N LEU A 200 2.72 -9.62 -8.12
CA LEU A 200 2.23 -10.99 -8.08
C LEU A 200 3.29 -11.89 -8.72
N GLY A 201 3.89 -12.78 -7.96
CA GLY A 201 5.08 -13.48 -8.39
C GLY A 201 6.18 -12.49 -8.75
N ILE A 202 6.77 -12.63 -9.93
CA ILE A 202 7.80 -11.73 -10.46
C ILE A 202 7.22 -10.53 -11.22
N ALA A 203 5.90 -10.51 -11.49
CA ALA A 203 5.27 -9.52 -12.34
C ALA A 203 4.79 -8.29 -11.55
N PHE A 204 4.88 -7.11 -12.18
CA PHE A 204 4.13 -5.93 -11.76
C PHE A 204 2.69 -6.04 -12.24
N SER A 205 1.75 -5.61 -11.39
CA SER A 205 0.33 -5.54 -11.70
C SER A 205 -0.14 -4.10 -11.66
N SER A 206 -0.56 -3.59 -12.82
CA SER A 206 -1.26 -2.31 -12.98
C SER A 206 -0.61 -1.08 -12.32
N PRO A 207 0.72 -0.86 -12.44
CA PRO A 207 1.35 0.38 -11.99
C PRO A 207 0.73 1.57 -12.74
N ASN A 208 0.70 2.73 -12.10
CA ASN A 208 0.12 3.97 -12.63
C ASN A 208 -1.41 3.93 -12.92
N CYS A 209 -2.07 2.80 -12.61
CA CYS A 209 -3.52 2.60 -12.78
C CYS A 209 -4.25 2.42 -11.46
N TYR A 210 -3.65 1.72 -10.52
CA TYR A 210 -4.23 1.44 -9.21
C TYR A 210 -3.22 1.68 -8.09
N GLY A 211 -3.65 2.29 -6.99
CA GLY A 211 -2.90 2.29 -5.74
C GLY A 211 -3.32 1.10 -4.89
N ASN A 212 -2.35 0.34 -4.38
CA ASN A 212 -2.59 -0.80 -3.49
C ASN A 212 -1.64 -0.74 -2.30
N TYR A 213 -2.19 -0.55 -1.11
CA TYR A 213 -1.42 -0.29 0.10
C TYR A 213 -1.83 -1.23 1.22
N TRP A 214 -0.89 -1.95 1.82
CA TRP A 214 -1.18 -2.79 2.95
C TRP A 214 -1.72 -2.01 4.16
N SER A 215 -2.59 -2.65 4.92
CA SER A 215 -2.85 -2.33 6.32
C SER A 215 -2.16 -3.35 7.22
N SER A 216 -1.92 -3.00 8.48
CA SER A 216 -1.41 -3.92 9.49
C SER A 216 -2.43 -4.95 9.98
N SER A 217 -3.71 -4.84 9.54
CA SER A 217 -4.81 -5.67 10.05
C SER A 217 -4.95 -6.99 9.29
N LEU A 218 -5.05 -8.09 10.04
CA LEU A 218 -5.39 -9.42 9.55
C LEU A 218 -6.89 -9.53 9.24
N THR A 219 -7.24 -10.35 8.24
CA THR A 219 -8.62 -10.83 8.07
C THR A 219 -8.84 -12.06 8.94
N ILE A 220 -9.65 -11.93 9.99
CA ILE A 220 -9.81 -12.99 11.01
C ILE A 220 -10.56 -14.19 10.43
N GLU A 221 -11.60 -13.95 9.65
CA GLU A 221 -12.44 -14.98 9.03
C GLU A 221 -11.73 -15.73 7.89
N GLU A 222 -10.72 -15.11 7.31
CA GLU A 222 -9.93 -15.63 6.18
C GLU A 222 -8.44 -15.35 6.44
N PRO A 223 -7.75 -16.11 7.33
CA PRO A 223 -6.37 -15.81 7.72
C PRO A 223 -5.35 -15.87 6.58
N ALA A 224 -5.71 -16.45 5.43
CA ALA A 224 -4.91 -16.40 4.21
C ALA A 224 -4.84 -14.99 3.59
N GLY A 225 -5.72 -14.08 4.00
CA GLY A 225 -5.81 -12.70 3.55
C GLY A 225 -5.37 -11.69 4.62
N ALA A 226 -5.11 -10.46 4.17
CA ALA A 226 -4.90 -9.30 5.01
C ALA A 226 -5.58 -8.08 4.39
N TRP A 227 -5.95 -7.11 5.22
CA TRP A 227 -6.62 -5.90 4.77
C TRP A 227 -5.66 -4.98 4.03
N TYR A 228 -6.17 -4.33 3.00
CA TYR A 228 -5.47 -3.31 2.22
C TYR A 228 -6.40 -2.18 1.81
N SER A 229 -5.84 -1.02 1.48
CA SER A 229 -6.51 0.06 0.77
C SER A 229 -6.19 -0.04 -0.71
N GLY A 230 -7.23 -0.11 -1.54
CA GLY A 230 -7.13 -0.08 -2.99
C GLY A 230 -7.86 1.14 -3.56
N PHE A 231 -7.31 1.79 -4.59
CA PHE A 231 -8.00 2.85 -5.30
C PHE A 231 -7.62 2.91 -6.78
N GLY A 232 -8.54 3.39 -7.59
CA GLY A 232 -8.36 3.66 -9.01
C GLY A 232 -8.95 5.02 -9.38
N LEU A 233 -9.21 5.21 -10.68
CA LEU A 233 -9.78 6.45 -11.21
C LEU A 233 -11.13 6.79 -10.55
N ASP A 234 -12.05 5.83 -10.52
CA ASP A 234 -13.46 6.08 -10.17
C ASP A 234 -13.85 5.63 -8.76
N ASN A 235 -13.02 4.83 -8.10
CA ASN A 235 -13.39 4.19 -6.84
C ASN A 235 -12.22 4.00 -5.89
N TYR A 236 -12.57 3.65 -4.66
CA TYR A 236 -11.65 3.13 -3.65
C TYR A 236 -12.34 2.00 -2.85
N VAL A 237 -11.53 1.18 -2.22
CA VAL A 237 -11.98 0.11 -1.33
C VAL A 237 -11.02 -0.04 -0.15
N VAL A 238 -11.55 -0.41 1.01
CA VAL A 238 -10.79 -1.04 2.08
C VAL A 238 -11.25 -2.48 2.13
N TYR A 239 -10.41 -3.39 1.62
CA TYR A 239 -10.77 -4.79 1.40
C TYR A 239 -9.59 -5.70 1.80
N TYR A 240 -9.71 -7.00 1.61
CA TYR A 240 -8.64 -7.96 1.90
C TYR A 240 -8.25 -8.77 0.67
N ASP A 241 -7.01 -9.24 0.67
CA ASP A 241 -6.42 -10.04 -0.40
C ASP A 241 -5.31 -10.94 0.14
N GLY A 242 -4.81 -11.86 -0.69
CA GLY A 242 -3.78 -12.82 -0.33
C GLY A 242 -2.52 -12.16 0.23
N ARG A 243 -2.04 -12.65 1.38
CA ARG A 243 -0.89 -12.10 2.13
C ARG A 243 0.43 -12.16 1.39
N THR A 244 0.54 -13.00 0.36
CA THR A 244 1.74 -13.17 -0.47
C THR A 244 1.95 -12.05 -1.48
N MET A 245 0.90 -11.28 -1.79
CA MET A 245 0.98 -10.15 -2.72
C MET A 245 1.97 -9.10 -2.24
N GLY A 246 2.74 -8.53 -3.17
CA GLY A 246 3.58 -7.37 -2.90
C GLY A 246 2.79 -6.08 -3.05
N ARG A 247 2.67 -5.29 -1.97
CA ARG A 247 1.99 -3.99 -1.97
C ARG A 247 2.87 -2.94 -1.32
N SER A 248 2.66 -1.68 -1.68
CA SER A 248 3.34 -0.55 -1.05
C SER A 248 2.89 -0.35 0.40
N VAL A 249 3.73 0.29 1.18
CA VAL A 249 3.45 0.66 2.56
C VAL A 249 3.53 2.18 2.70
N ARG A 250 2.42 2.81 3.12
CA ARG A 250 2.37 4.20 3.55
C ARG A 250 2.36 4.24 5.07
N PRO A 251 3.44 4.69 5.71
CA PRO A 251 3.52 4.75 7.17
C PRO A 251 2.56 5.75 7.78
N VAL A 252 2.20 5.47 9.03
CA VAL A 252 1.52 6.38 9.93
C VAL A 252 2.26 6.46 11.26
N HIS A 253 1.96 7.52 12.01
CA HIS A 253 2.55 7.83 13.28
C HIS A 253 1.44 8.33 14.22
N SER A 254 1.49 8.00 15.50
CA SER A 254 0.55 8.53 16.48
C SER A 254 0.91 9.95 16.87
N ALA A 255 -0.06 10.84 16.99
CA ALA A 255 0.19 12.15 17.60
C ALA A 255 0.77 11.97 19.01
N LYS A 256 1.79 12.76 19.35
CA LYS A 256 2.40 12.77 20.69
C LYS A 256 1.52 13.48 21.71
#